data_ae07a494b10237a00d39019801ada403
#
_entry.id   ae07a494b10237a00d39019801ada403
#
_cell.length_a   1.000
_cell.length_b   1.000
_cell.length_c   1.000
_cell.angle_alpha   90.00
_cell.angle_beta   90.00
_cell.angle_gamma   90.00
#
_symmetry.space_group_name_H-M   'P 1'
#
loop_
_entity.id
_entity.type
_entity.pdbx_description
1 polymer ?
#
loop_
_entity_poly.entity_id
_entity_poly.type
_entity_poly.pdbx_seq_one_letter_code
_entity_poly.pdbx_strand_id
1 'polypeptide(L)'
;MARYTGPKTKIARKFGEAIFGDDKNFEKRNYPPGQHGVGKRRGKKSEYAVQLMEKQKAKYTYGILERQFRNLFKKAQASGGITGEVLLQLCESRLDNTVFRLGVANSRRAARQLVSHRHITVNGEIVNIPSYRLKAGDVIAVREKSKSLDAIENALASNSNVYEWLTWNAEQKSGTFVKVPERLQIPENIKEQLIVELYSK
;
A
#
# COMPACT_ATOMS: atom_id res chain seq x y z
N MET A 1 -4.01 -15.86 -4.05
CA MET A 1 -3.39 -15.31 -2.81
C MET A 1 -4.47 -14.67 -1.96
N ALA A 2 -4.52 -14.95 -0.64
CA ALA A 2 -5.51 -14.40 0.27
C ALA A 2 -5.40 -12.88 0.40
N ARG A 3 -6.53 -12.16 0.38
CA ARG A 3 -6.64 -10.71 0.46
C ARG A 3 -7.94 -10.31 1.17
N TYR A 4 -8.02 -9.07 1.63
CA TYR A 4 -9.28 -8.51 2.09
C TYR A 4 -10.21 -8.23 0.89
N THR A 5 -11.38 -8.85 0.85
CA THR A 5 -12.38 -8.70 -0.23
C THR A 5 -13.64 -7.94 0.20
N GLY A 6 -13.72 -7.57 1.47
CA GLY A 6 -14.86 -6.85 2.02
C GLY A 6 -14.98 -5.39 1.56
N PRO A 7 -16.05 -4.68 2.00
CA PRO A 7 -16.38 -3.33 1.56
C PRO A 7 -15.31 -2.30 2.01
N LYS A 8 -14.81 -1.52 1.03
CA LYS A 8 -13.77 -0.50 1.25
C LYS A 8 -14.27 0.67 2.09
N THR A 9 -15.42 1.24 1.73
CA THR A 9 -16.02 2.39 2.41
C THR A 9 -16.28 2.12 3.89
N LYS A 10 -16.66 0.90 4.26
CA LYS A 10 -16.86 0.52 5.67
C LYS A 10 -15.56 0.64 6.47
N ILE A 11 -14.45 0.26 5.87
CA ILE A 11 -13.12 0.37 6.49
C ILE A 11 -12.65 1.82 6.53
N ALA A 12 -12.76 2.58 5.44
CA ALA A 12 -12.45 4.02 5.42
C ALA A 12 -13.23 4.78 6.50
N ARG A 13 -14.54 4.56 6.60
CA ARG A 13 -15.40 5.13 7.65
C ARG A 13 -14.99 4.76 9.08
N LYS A 14 -14.46 3.55 9.29
CA LYS A 14 -13.96 3.11 10.61
C LYS A 14 -12.73 3.93 11.04
N PHE A 15 -11.86 4.29 10.10
CA PHE A 15 -10.67 5.08 10.38
C PHE A 15 -10.93 6.59 10.29
N GLY A 16 -11.99 7.01 9.59
CA GLY A 16 -12.28 8.42 9.31
C GLY A 16 -11.36 9.01 8.22
N GLU A 17 -10.74 8.17 7.41
CA GLU A 17 -9.83 8.55 6.34
C GLU A 17 -10.05 7.71 5.09
N ALA A 18 -9.90 8.30 3.90
CA ALA A 18 -10.05 7.64 2.60
C ALA A 18 -8.80 6.82 2.23
N ILE A 19 -8.44 5.83 3.04
CA ILE A 19 -7.21 5.04 2.90
C ILE A 19 -7.09 4.21 1.61
N PHE A 20 -8.15 4.11 0.83
CA PHE A 20 -8.16 3.36 -0.44
C PHE A 20 -8.20 4.27 -1.67
N GLY A 21 -7.98 5.57 -1.51
CA GLY A 21 -8.19 6.61 -2.51
C GLY A 21 -9.60 7.21 -2.43
N ASP A 22 -9.92 8.08 -3.39
CA ASP A 22 -11.18 8.81 -3.43
C ASP A 22 -12.40 7.88 -3.41
N ASP A 23 -13.35 8.19 -2.53
CA ASP A 23 -14.58 7.42 -2.34
C ASP A 23 -15.75 8.36 -2.07
N LYS A 24 -16.57 8.59 -3.10
CA LYS A 24 -17.80 9.43 -3.03
C LYS A 24 -18.77 8.99 -1.92
N ASN A 25 -18.80 7.70 -1.59
CA ASN A 25 -19.65 7.17 -0.52
C ASN A 25 -19.07 7.48 0.87
N PHE A 26 -17.74 7.56 0.99
CA PHE A 26 -17.08 8.01 2.21
C PHE A 26 -17.33 9.50 2.45
N GLU A 27 -17.21 10.34 1.42
CA GLU A 27 -17.49 11.78 1.51
C GLU A 27 -18.90 12.07 1.99
N LYS A 28 -19.89 11.36 1.41
CA LYS A 28 -21.31 11.51 1.82
C LYS A 28 -21.58 11.01 3.23
N ARG A 29 -20.83 10.03 3.74
CA ARG A 29 -21.06 9.37 5.03
C ARG A 29 -19.75 9.13 5.78
N ASN A 30 -19.11 10.19 6.25
CA ASN A 30 -17.80 10.16 6.94
C ASN A 30 -17.85 9.73 8.43
N TYR A 31 -19.01 9.31 8.91
CA TYR A 31 -19.22 8.83 10.28
C TYR A 31 -18.97 7.31 10.41
N PRO A 32 -18.67 6.79 11.62
CA PRO A 32 -18.42 5.37 11.83
C PRO A 32 -19.52 4.46 11.28
N PRO A 33 -19.20 3.27 10.75
CA PRO A 33 -20.21 2.37 10.21
C PRO A 33 -21.01 1.68 11.31
N GLY A 34 -22.20 1.21 10.96
CA GLY A 34 -23.11 0.45 11.83
C GLY A 34 -24.32 1.24 12.27
N GLN A 35 -25.28 0.54 12.91
CA GLN A 35 -26.57 1.08 13.35
C GLN A 35 -26.41 2.30 14.27
N HIS A 36 -25.42 2.28 15.14
CA HIS A 36 -25.15 3.36 16.11
C HIS A 36 -24.08 4.35 15.63
N GLY A 37 -23.69 4.33 14.37
CA GLY A 37 -22.58 5.16 13.86
C GLY A 37 -22.78 6.65 14.04
N VAL A 38 -24.00 7.14 13.83
CA VAL A 38 -24.36 8.57 13.98
C VAL A 38 -24.52 8.98 15.44
N GLY A 39 -25.17 8.15 16.25
CA GLY A 39 -25.49 8.46 17.66
C GLY A 39 -24.37 8.14 18.65
N LYS A 40 -23.31 7.48 18.23
CA LYS A 40 -22.24 7.06 19.12
C LYS A 40 -21.39 8.25 19.54
N ARG A 41 -21.55 8.72 20.79
CA ARG A 41 -20.61 9.67 21.39
C ARG A 41 -19.20 9.08 21.32
N ARG A 42 -18.23 9.87 20.86
CA ARG A 42 -16.82 9.48 20.82
C ARG A 42 -16.27 9.41 22.24
N GLY A 43 -16.42 8.26 22.89
CA GLY A 43 -15.77 7.99 24.17
C GLY A 43 -14.23 8.03 24.00
N LYS A 44 -13.52 8.31 25.09
CA LYS A 44 -12.05 8.26 25.14
C LYS A 44 -11.59 6.84 24.75
N LYS A 45 -10.76 6.75 23.71
CA LYS A 45 -10.18 5.46 23.30
C LYS A 45 -9.07 5.07 24.27
N SER A 46 -8.99 3.79 24.65
CA SER A 46 -7.84 3.29 25.36
C SER A 46 -6.59 3.36 24.49
N GLU A 47 -5.42 3.42 25.10
CA GLU A 47 -4.13 3.44 24.41
C GLU A 47 -4.01 2.23 23.48
N TYR A 48 -4.33 1.03 23.97
CA TYR A 48 -4.36 -0.20 23.14
C TYR A 48 -5.26 -0.04 21.91
N ALA A 49 -6.43 0.56 22.05
CA ALA A 49 -7.34 0.76 20.92
C ALA A 49 -6.76 1.71 19.88
N VAL A 50 -6.01 2.75 20.29
CA VAL A 50 -5.33 3.68 19.39
C VAL A 50 -4.21 2.97 18.64
N GLN A 51 -3.35 2.24 19.33
CA GLN A 51 -2.25 1.45 18.76
C GLN A 51 -2.79 0.39 17.77
N LEU A 52 -3.85 -0.32 18.15
CA LEU A 52 -4.49 -1.32 17.29
C LEU A 52 -5.10 -0.69 16.04
N MET A 53 -5.72 0.48 16.16
CA MET A 53 -6.29 1.19 15.01
C MET A 53 -5.20 1.56 14.01
N GLU A 54 -4.07 2.07 14.47
CA GLU A 54 -2.97 2.49 13.61
C GLU A 54 -2.34 1.30 12.87
N LYS A 55 -2.12 0.18 13.57
CA LYS A 55 -1.69 -1.06 12.94
C LYS A 55 -2.68 -1.53 11.87
N GLN A 56 -3.98 -1.53 12.17
CA GLN A 56 -5.00 -1.95 11.21
C GLN A 56 -5.07 -1.00 10.03
N LYS A 57 -4.93 0.32 10.25
CA LYS A 57 -4.87 1.32 9.18
C LYS A 57 -3.73 0.99 8.22
N ALA A 58 -2.49 0.86 8.71
CA ALA A 58 -1.33 0.49 7.89
C ALA A 58 -1.58 -0.79 7.08
N LYS A 59 -2.08 -1.83 7.75
CA LYS A 59 -2.36 -3.12 7.12
C LYS A 59 -3.39 -3.03 5.98
N TYR A 60 -4.46 -2.24 6.15
CA TYR A 60 -5.48 -2.05 5.12
C TYR A 60 -4.99 -1.16 3.98
N THR A 61 -4.23 -0.12 4.27
CA THR A 61 -3.62 0.77 3.26
C THR A 61 -2.77 -0.02 2.27
N TYR A 62 -1.86 -0.86 2.77
CA TYR A 62 -1.00 -1.70 1.93
C TYR A 62 -1.66 -3.01 1.46
N GLY A 63 -2.88 -3.32 1.91
CA GLY A 63 -3.57 -4.56 1.54
C GLY A 63 -2.89 -5.84 2.04
N ILE A 64 -2.15 -5.76 3.14
CA ILE A 64 -1.38 -6.87 3.72
C ILE A 64 -2.21 -7.57 4.82
N LEU A 65 -2.17 -8.89 4.87
CA LEU A 65 -2.82 -9.68 5.93
C LEU A 65 -1.95 -9.74 7.19
N GLU A 66 -2.58 -9.97 8.35
CA GLU A 66 -1.95 -9.92 9.67
C GLU A 66 -0.67 -10.76 9.78
N ARG A 67 -0.72 -12.01 9.32
CA ARG A 67 0.46 -12.91 9.36
C ARG A 67 1.63 -12.35 8.58
N GLN A 68 1.38 -11.82 7.37
CA GLN A 68 2.44 -11.23 6.55
C GLN A 68 2.97 -9.93 7.16
N PHE A 69 2.06 -9.08 7.69
CA PHE A 69 2.45 -7.83 8.33
C PHE A 69 3.31 -8.08 9.58
N ARG A 70 2.94 -9.06 10.41
CA ARG A 70 3.76 -9.49 11.56
C ARG A 70 5.14 -10.02 11.13
N ASN A 71 5.21 -10.76 10.02
CA ASN A 71 6.49 -11.23 9.50
C ASN A 71 7.37 -10.07 8.99
N LEU A 72 6.77 -9.02 8.37
CA LEU A 72 7.49 -7.81 7.98
C LEU A 72 8.01 -7.06 9.22
N PHE A 73 7.20 -6.96 10.28
CA PHE A 73 7.61 -6.35 11.53
C PHE A 73 8.81 -7.07 12.15
N LYS A 74 8.78 -8.41 12.23
CA LYS A 74 9.93 -9.19 12.72
C LYS A 74 11.20 -8.95 11.89
N LYS A 75 11.07 -8.84 10.56
CA LYS A 75 12.19 -8.50 9.68
C LYS A 75 12.72 -7.09 9.93
N ALA A 76 11.82 -6.12 10.13
CA ALA A 76 12.19 -4.76 10.47
C ALA A 76 12.94 -4.68 11.80
N GLN A 77 12.47 -5.41 12.81
CA GLN A 77 13.11 -5.48 14.12
C GLN A 77 14.54 -6.08 14.05
N ALA A 78 14.74 -7.06 13.16
CA ALA A 78 16.04 -7.70 12.99
C ALA A 78 17.03 -6.89 12.14
N SER A 79 16.62 -5.80 11.49
CA SER A 79 17.46 -5.05 10.52
C SER A 79 18.36 -3.98 11.15
N GLY A 80 18.26 -3.71 12.46
CA GLY A 80 19.15 -2.79 13.18
C GLY A 80 18.88 -1.29 12.99
N GLY A 81 17.85 -0.90 12.21
CA GLY A 81 17.41 0.49 12.05
C GLY A 81 16.23 0.86 12.96
N ILE A 82 15.66 2.05 12.76
CA ILE A 82 14.40 2.45 13.40
C ILE A 82 13.28 1.53 12.90
N THR A 83 12.83 0.61 13.73
CA THR A 83 11.93 -0.50 13.37
C THR A 83 10.68 -0.01 12.63
N GLY A 84 10.09 1.11 13.05
CA GLY A 84 8.89 1.67 12.42
C GLY A 84 9.14 2.16 10.99
N GLU A 85 10.24 2.86 10.76
CA GLU A 85 10.62 3.33 9.43
C GLU A 85 10.95 2.16 8.50
N VAL A 86 11.76 1.22 8.96
CA VAL A 86 12.10 0.02 8.19
C VAL A 86 10.87 -0.80 7.84
N LEU A 87 9.87 -0.88 8.74
CA LEU A 87 8.61 -1.55 8.46
C LEU A 87 7.88 -0.90 7.27
N LEU A 88 7.80 0.43 7.24
CA LEU A 88 7.18 1.16 6.12
C LEU A 88 8.00 1.01 4.83
N GLN A 89 9.32 1.08 4.91
CA GLN A 89 10.22 0.83 3.79
C GLN A 89 10.02 -0.57 3.19
N LEU A 90 9.87 -1.59 4.04
CA LEU A 90 9.56 -2.94 3.62
C LEU A 90 8.17 -3.05 2.94
N CYS A 91 7.21 -2.25 3.38
CA CYS A 91 5.90 -2.17 2.73
C CYS A 91 5.96 -1.47 1.37
N GLU A 92 6.75 -0.39 1.25
CA GLU A 92 6.95 0.35 0.00
C GLU A 92 7.76 -0.45 -1.03
N SER A 93 8.75 -1.24 -0.61
CA SER A 93 9.59 -2.08 -1.49
C SER A 93 8.85 -3.30 -2.09
N ARG A 94 7.57 -3.48 -1.80
CA ARG A 94 6.78 -4.59 -2.36
C ARG A 94 6.40 -4.30 -3.82
N LEU A 95 6.48 -5.30 -4.68
CA LEU A 95 6.17 -5.17 -6.10
C LEU A 95 4.72 -4.66 -6.34
N ASP A 96 3.73 -5.17 -5.59
CA ASP A 96 2.34 -4.71 -5.73
C ASP A 96 2.18 -3.21 -5.39
N ASN A 97 2.91 -2.73 -4.38
CA ASN A 97 2.87 -1.32 -4.02
C ASN A 97 3.67 -0.44 -4.98
N THR A 98 4.85 -0.89 -5.43
CA THR A 98 5.66 -0.13 -6.39
C THR A 98 4.94 0.03 -7.73
N VAL A 99 4.27 -1.02 -8.23
CA VAL A 99 3.44 -0.93 -9.45
C VAL A 99 2.31 0.08 -9.29
N PHE A 100 1.71 0.20 -8.10
CA PHE A 100 0.74 1.25 -7.80
C PHE A 100 1.40 2.64 -7.77
N ARG A 101 2.58 2.79 -7.14
CA ARG A 101 3.32 4.06 -7.08
C ARG A 101 3.77 4.55 -8.45
N LEU A 102 4.17 3.65 -9.34
CA LEU A 102 4.50 3.98 -10.74
C LEU A 102 3.28 4.40 -11.57
N GLY A 103 2.06 4.29 -11.02
CA GLY A 103 0.83 4.68 -11.72
C GLY A 103 0.32 3.68 -12.74
N VAL A 104 0.92 2.49 -12.83
CA VAL A 104 0.48 1.42 -13.74
C VAL A 104 -0.92 0.90 -13.37
N ALA A 105 -1.38 1.21 -12.16
CA ALA A 105 -2.71 0.83 -11.69
C ALA A 105 -3.32 1.91 -10.79
N ASN A 106 -4.64 2.14 -10.91
CA ASN A 106 -5.38 3.15 -10.13
C ASN A 106 -5.57 2.79 -8.64
N SER A 107 -5.20 1.59 -8.23
CA SER A 107 -5.27 1.18 -6.83
C SER A 107 -4.31 0.04 -6.53
N ARG A 108 -3.88 -0.10 -5.26
CA ARG A 108 -3.05 -1.23 -4.82
C ARG A 108 -3.69 -2.60 -5.08
N ARG A 109 -5.03 -2.67 -5.10
CA ARG A 109 -5.75 -3.91 -5.45
C ARG A 109 -5.62 -4.24 -6.94
N ALA A 110 -5.73 -3.25 -7.82
CA ALA A 110 -5.52 -3.41 -9.26
C ALA A 110 -4.06 -3.75 -9.56
N ALA A 111 -3.09 -3.05 -8.94
CA ALA A 111 -1.67 -3.37 -9.05
C ALA A 111 -1.38 -4.83 -8.66
N ARG A 112 -1.93 -5.27 -7.53
CA ARG A 112 -1.80 -6.67 -7.09
C ARG A 112 -2.39 -7.67 -8.08
N GLN A 113 -3.50 -7.32 -8.74
CA GLN A 113 -4.11 -8.16 -9.78
C GLN A 113 -3.20 -8.23 -11.00
N LEU A 114 -2.68 -7.10 -11.48
CA LEU A 114 -1.74 -7.07 -12.61
C LEU A 114 -0.52 -7.95 -12.36
N VAL A 115 0.10 -7.85 -11.18
CA VAL A 115 1.23 -8.72 -10.80
C VAL A 115 0.82 -10.19 -10.80
N SER A 116 -0.29 -10.54 -10.11
CA SER A 116 -0.74 -11.94 -9.99
C SER A 116 -1.10 -12.55 -11.34
N HIS A 117 -1.58 -11.74 -12.30
CA HIS A 117 -1.95 -12.15 -13.64
C HIS A 117 -0.77 -12.11 -14.64
N ARG A 118 0.48 -11.93 -14.15
CA ARG A 118 1.70 -11.97 -14.95
C ARG A 118 1.81 -10.87 -16.00
N HIS A 119 1.27 -9.68 -15.73
CA HIS A 119 1.40 -8.52 -16.61
C HIS A 119 2.66 -7.69 -16.35
N ILE A 120 3.40 -7.99 -15.27
CA ILE A 120 4.56 -7.24 -14.80
C ILE A 120 5.81 -8.12 -14.88
N THR A 121 6.91 -7.50 -15.30
CA THR A 121 8.26 -8.09 -15.29
C THR A 121 9.16 -7.32 -14.35
N VAL A 122 10.14 -7.98 -13.78
CA VAL A 122 11.25 -7.39 -13.00
C VAL A 122 12.55 -7.86 -13.60
N ASN A 123 13.40 -6.93 -14.00
CA ASN A 123 14.68 -7.21 -14.69
C ASN A 123 14.51 -8.13 -15.93
N GLY A 124 13.39 -7.96 -16.66
CA GLY A 124 13.07 -8.77 -17.84
C GLY A 124 12.32 -10.07 -17.55
N GLU A 125 12.30 -10.55 -16.31
CA GLU A 125 11.63 -11.80 -15.93
C GLU A 125 10.21 -11.57 -15.43
N ILE A 126 9.28 -12.48 -15.76
CA ILE A 126 7.89 -12.39 -15.33
C ILE A 126 7.79 -12.77 -13.85
N VAL A 127 7.34 -11.82 -13.02
CA VAL A 127 7.13 -12.04 -11.59
C VAL A 127 5.63 -11.98 -11.27
N ASN A 128 5.07 -13.07 -10.74
CA ASN A 128 3.66 -13.17 -10.36
C ASN A 128 3.43 -13.15 -8.83
N ILE A 129 4.44 -12.72 -8.07
CA ILE A 129 4.40 -12.67 -6.60
C ILE A 129 4.25 -11.22 -6.15
N PRO A 130 3.06 -10.75 -5.72
CA PRO A 130 2.85 -9.37 -5.29
C PRO A 130 3.70 -8.94 -4.10
N SER A 131 4.13 -9.88 -3.27
CA SER A 131 5.00 -9.62 -2.12
C SER A 131 6.50 -9.72 -2.47
N TYR A 132 6.85 -9.81 -3.74
CA TYR A 132 8.25 -9.76 -4.19
C TYR A 132 8.88 -8.46 -3.68
N ARG A 133 10.06 -8.54 -3.10
CA ARG A 133 10.76 -7.40 -2.53
C ARG A 133 11.78 -6.88 -3.54
N LEU A 134 11.55 -5.66 -3.97
CA LEU A 134 12.43 -4.95 -4.87
C LEU A 134 13.68 -4.45 -4.13
N LYS A 135 14.77 -4.39 -4.86
CA LYS A 135 16.04 -3.81 -4.44
C LYS A 135 16.32 -2.54 -5.24
N ALA A 136 17.16 -1.68 -4.72
CA ALA A 136 17.63 -0.52 -5.47
C ALA A 136 18.30 -0.96 -6.78
N GLY A 137 17.93 -0.35 -7.90
CA GLY A 137 18.38 -0.71 -9.24
C GLY A 137 17.45 -1.66 -10.00
N ASP A 138 16.45 -2.29 -9.35
CA ASP A 138 15.53 -3.18 -10.06
C ASP A 138 14.67 -2.39 -11.06
N VAL A 139 14.54 -2.91 -12.28
CA VAL A 139 13.72 -2.38 -13.36
C VAL A 139 12.40 -3.13 -13.42
N ILE A 140 11.31 -2.42 -13.26
CA ILE A 140 9.94 -2.92 -13.32
C ILE A 140 9.32 -2.49 -14.64
N ALA A 141 8.84 -3.44 -15.44
CA ALA A 141 8.24 -3.11 -16.73
C ALA A 141 6.89 -3.80 -16.92
N VAL A 142 6.05 -3.20 -17.76
CA VAL A 142 4.85 -3.85 -18.26
C VAL A 142 5.25 -4.85 -19.33
N ARG A 143 4.78 -6.10 -19.21
CA ARG A 143 5.03 -7.16 -20.20
C ARG A 143 4.56 -6.72 -21.58
N GLU A 144 5.31 -6.99 -22.65
CA GLU A 144 5.03 -6.57 -24.03
C GLU A 144 3.58 -6.86 -24.45
N LYS A 145 3.10 -8.09 -24.24
CA LYS A 145 1.73 -8.52 -24.58
C LYS A 145 0.64 -7.80 -23.77
N SER A 146 1.01 -7.03 -22.76
CA SER A 146 0.09 -6.34 -21.84
C SER A 146 0.16 -4.83 -21.96
N LYS A 147 1.04 -4.29 -22.80
CA LYS A 147 1.20 -2.84 -22.99
C LYS A 147 -0.04 -2.16 -23.56
N SER A 148 -0.84 -2.87 -24.36
CA SER A 148 -2.07 -2.38 -24.98
C SER A 148 -3.33 -2.59 -24.13
N LEU A 149 -3.20 -2.93 -22.85
CA LEU A 149 -4.35 -3.08 -21.96
C LEU A 149 -4.93 -1.72 -21.57
N ASP A 150 -6.20 -1.45 -21.92
CA ASP A 150 -6.93 -0.21 -21.60
C ASP A 150 -6.83 0.17 -20.11
N ALA A 151 -6.87 -0.84 -19.22
CA ALA A 151 -6.76 -0.60 -17.78
C ALA A 151 -5.41 0.02 -17.36
N ILE A 152 -4.33 -0.32 -18.07
CA ILE A 152 -2.98 0.23 -17.81
C ILE A 152 -2.87 1.61 -18.45
N GLU A 153 -3.34 1.78 -19.67
CA GLU A 153 -3.31 3.06 -20.38
C GLU A 153 -4.12 4.14 -19.66
N ASN A 154 -5.33 3.81 -19.26
CA ASN A 154 -6.18 4.70 -18.46
C ASN A 154 -5.57 5.03 -17.10
N ALA A 155 -4.89 4.08 -16.46
CA ALA A 155 -4.21 4.33 -15.19
C ALA A 155 -3.02 5.29 -15.37
N LEU A 156 -2.19 5.07 -16.37
CA LEU A 156 -1.05 5.93 -16.68
C LEU A 156 -1.48 7.34 -17.09
N ALA A 157 -2.55 7.48 -17.87
CA ALA A 157 -3.10 8.78 -18.27
C ALA A 157 -3.65 9.59 -17.09
N SER A 158 -4.18 8.93 -16.06
CA SER A 158 -4.73 9.59 -14.86
C SER A 158 -3.70 9.83 -13.77
N ASN A 159 -2.49 9.28 -13.87
CA ASN A 159 -1.47 9.39 -12.84
C ASN A 159 -0.54 10.57 -13.09
N SER A 160 -0.51 11.50 -12.13
CA SER A 160 0.42 12.64 -12.11
C SER A 160 1.46 12.57 -10.99
N ASN A 161 1.46 11.47 -10.20
CA ASN A 161 2.33 11.36 -9.05
C ASN A 161 3.76 11.01 -9.47
N VAL A 162 4.71 11.82 -9.04
CA VAL A 162 6.14 11.57 -9.19
C VAL A 162 6.75 11.34 -7.81
N TYR A 163 7.57 10.30 -7.67
CA TYR A 163 8.25 9.96 -6.43
C TYR A 163 9.76 9.95 -6.65
N GLU A 164 10.52 10.57 -5.79
CA GLU A 164 11.98 10.68 -5.91
C GLU A 164 12.72 9.33 -5.93
N TRP A 165 12.15 8.30 -5.33
CA TRP A 165 12.73 6.96 -5.28
C TRP A 165 12.33 6.04 -6.44
N LEU A 166 11.53 6.58 -7.39
CA LEU A 166 11.06 5.87 -8.57
C LEU A 166 11.30 6.72 -9.81
N THR A 167 11.75 6.10 -10.89
CA THR A 167 11.76 6.73 -12.22
C THR A 167 10.77 6.02 -13.12
N TRP A 168 10.19 6.73 -14.07
CA TRP A 168 9.27 6.16 -15.04
C TRP A 168 9.61 6.58 -16.45
N ASN A 169 9.72 5.62 -17.36
CA ASN A 169 9.85 5.83 -18.79
C ASN A 169 8.53 5.45 -19.48
N ALA A 170 7.84 6.46 -20.01
CA ALA A 170 6.52 6.27 -20.62
C ALA A 170 6.60 5.50 -21.95
N GLU A 171 7.66 5.70 -22.75
CA GLU A 171 7.85 5.04 -24.05
C GLU A 171 8.01 3.53 -23.88
N GLN A 172 8.82 3.11 -22.94
CA GLN A 172 9.09 1.71 -22.66
C GLN A 172 8.03 1.06 -21.74
N LYS A 173 7.16 1.88 -21.10
CA LYS A 173 6.26 1.48 -20.02
C LYS A 173 7.03 0.72 -18.91
N SER A 174 8.16 1.29 -18.50
CA SER A 174 9.07 0.74 -17.49
C SER A 174 9.45 1.78 -16.45
N GLY A 175 9.73 1.35 -15.24
CA GLY A 175 10.22 2.21 -14.17
C GLY A 175 11.33 1.53 -13.40
N THR A 176 12.18 2.32 -12.75
CA THR A 176 13.27 1.81 -11.93
C THR A 176 13.04 2.15 -10.46
N PHE A 177 13.25 1.19 -9.58
CA PHE A 177 13.30 1.39 -8.14
C PHE A 177 14.70 1.91 -7.77
N VAL A 178 14.87 3.24 -7.69
CA VAL A 178 16.19 3.89 -7.56
C VAL A 178 16.80 3.66 -6.18
N LYS A 179 16.02 3.93 -5.13
CA LYS A 179 16.46 3.81 -3.73
C LYS A 179 15.30 3.42 -2.83
N VAL A 180 15.62 2.96 -1.63
CA VAL A 180 14.60 2.76 -0.59
C VAL A 180 14.13 4.12 -0.09
N PRO A 181 12.81 4.41 -0.03
CA PRO A 181 12.32 5.72 0.39
C PRO A 181 12.63 6.00 1.85
N GLU A 182 12.93 7.25 2.16
CA GLU A 182 13.00 7.75 3.52
C GLU A 182 11.59 7.96 4.09
N ARG A 183 11.46 8.02 5.41
CA ARG A 183 10.14 8.17 6.07
C ARG A 183 9.38 9.40 5.57
N LEU A 184 10.06 10.51 5.38
CA LEU A 184 9.45 11.78 4.93
C LEU A 184 8.92 11.73 3.49
N GLN A 185 9.49 10.87 2.65
CA GLN A 185 9.07 10.68 1.28
C GLN A 185 7.80 9.83 1.14
N ILE A 186 7.48 9.02 2.16
CA ILE A 186 6.30 8.13 2.16
C ILE A 186 5.05 8.96 2.49
N PRO A 187 4.09 9.10 1.56
CA PRO A 187 2.96 10.01 1.72
C PRO A 187 1.86 9.47 2.66
N GLU A 188 1.94 8.23 3.10
CA GLU A 188 0.94 7.66 4.01
C GLU A 188 1.03 8.25 5.41
N ASN A 189 -0.11 8.78 5.89
CA ASN A 189 -0.25 9.27 7.25
C ASN A 189 -0.42 8.08 8.23
N ILE A 190 0.69 7.42 8.55
CA ILE A 190 0.75 6.27 9.47
C ILE A 190 1.72 6.64 10.60
N LYS A 191 1.26 6.45 11.86
CA LYS A 191 2.09 6.63 13.05
C LYS A 191 2.76 5.30 13.40
N GLU A 192 3.91 5.05 12.81
CA GLU A 192 4.66 3.79 12.92
C GLU A 192 5.07 3.46 14.35
N GLN A 193 5.35 4.48 15.18
CA GLN A 193 5.71 4.29 16.58
C GLN A 193 4.62 3.56 17.38
N LEU A 194 3.34 3.90 17.16
CA LEU A 194 2.22 3.21 17.79
C LEU A 194 2.11 1.73 17.40
N ILE A 195 2.57 1.40 16.19
CA ILE A 195 2.62 0.01 15.72
C ILE A 195 3.75 -0.75 16.44
N VAL A 196 4.91 -0.10 16.60
CA VAL A 196 6.04 -0.67 17.33
C VAL A 196 5.66 -0.94 18.77
N GLU A 197 5.07 0.03 19.46
CA GLU A 197 4.59 -0.11 20.84
C GLU A 197 3.59 -1.25 21.00
N LEU A 198 2.67 -1.42 20.04
CA LEU A 198 1.68 -2.51 20.07
C LEU A 198 2.31 -3.90 20.00
N TYR A 199 3.36 -4.06 19.18
CA TYR A 199 4.02 -5.35 18.99
C TYR A 199 5.12 -5.65 20.03
N SER A 200 5.53 -4.63 20.80
CA SER A 200 6.51 -4.75 21.87
C SER A 200 5.90 -5.16 23.22
N LYS A 201 4.58 -5.18 23.31
CA LYS A 201 3.78 -5.69 24.45
C LYS A 201 3.62 -7.22 24.34
#